data_fbe892c86ec24b2d74d7b70700c10d00
#
_entry.id   fbe892c86ec24b2d74d7b70700c10d00
#
_cell.length_a   1.000
_cell.length_b   1.000
_cell.length_c   1.000
_cell.angle_alpha   90.00
_cell.angle_beta   90.00
_cell.angle_gamma   90.00
#
_symmetry.space_group_name_H-M   'P 1'
#
loop_
_entity.id
_entity.type
_entity.pdbx_description
1 polymer ?
#
loop_
_entity_poly.entity_id
_entity_poly.type
_entity_poly.pdbx_seq_one_letter_code
_entity_poly.pdbx_strand_id
1 'polypeptide(L)'
;MILSEDKVKIVIDKLNVDSKGGITCPVCGEHLWVVNKELMELRNFNNGSIVLGEGSSVMPVVTLSCAKCGLTLFFNALQLGVVEKDK
;
A
#
# COMPACT_ATOMS: atom_id res chain seq x y z
N MET A 1 6.62 8.79 -5.52
CA MET A 1 5.38 9.58 -5.63
C MET A 1 4.72 9.68 -4.27
N ILE A 2 4.31 10.87 -3.88
CA ILE A 2 3.68 11.09 -2.59
C ILE A 2 2.18 11.29 -2.80
N LEU A 3 1.37 10.60 -2.01
CA LEU A 3 -0.08 10.72 -2.08
C LEU A 3 -0.53 12.03 -1.47
N SER A 4 -1.48 12.70 -2.12
CA SER A 4 -2.10 13.90 -1.56
C SER A 4 -2.98 13.51 -0.36
N GLU A 5 -3.37 14.48 0.44
CA GLU A 5 -4.25 14.21 1.57
C GLU A 5 -5.58 13.61 1.13
N ASP A 6 -6.10 14.05 0.00
CA ASP A 6 -7.35 13.48 -0.54
C ASP A 6 -7.20 12.00 -0.87
N LYS A 7 -6.06 11.61 -1.44
CA LYS A 7 -5.79 10.22 -1.76
C LYS A 7 -5.62 9.38 -0.50
N VAL A 8 -4.96 9.92 0.50
CA VAL A 8 -4.81 9.24 1.79
C VAL A 8 -6.18 8.99 2.42
N LYS A 9 -7.09 9.96 2.33
CA LYS A 9 -8.46 9.79 2.83
C LYS A 9 -9.18 8.66 2.13
N ILE A 10 -8.99 8.53 0.82
CA ILE A 10 -9.60 7.42 0.07
C ILE A 10 -9.10 6.08 0.60
N VAL A 11 -7.81 5.98 0.87
CA VAL A 11 -7.25 4.75 1.43
C VAL A 11 -7.87 4.45 2.80
N ILE A 12 -7.91 5.44 3.67
CA ILE A 12 -8.45 5.28 5.02
C ILE A 12 -9.91 4.82 4.95
N ASP A 13 -10.71 5.46 4.10
CA ASP A 13 -12.11 5.14 3.99
C ASP A 13 -12.35 3.74 3.41
N LYS A 14 -11.63 3.40 2.36
CA LYS A 14 -11.83 2.10 1.70
C LYS A 14 -11.39 0.93 2.56
N LEU A 15 -10.36 1.13 3.37
CA LEU A 15 -9.81 0.06 4.19
C LEU A 15 -10.30 0.10 5.62
N ASN A 16 -11.10 1.11 5.99
CA ASN A 16 -11.60 1.30 7.35
C ASN A 16 -10.49 1.32 8.40
N VAL A 17 -9.38 1.96 8.06
CA VAL A 17 -8.18 1.91 8.89
C VAL A 17 -8.38 2.57 10.24
N ASP A 18 -9.19 3.63 10.26
CA ASP A 18 -9.41 4.41 11.47
C ASP A 18 -10.68 4.03 12.24
N SER A 19 -11.37 2.96 11.83
CA SER A 19 -12.57 2.54 12.53
C SER A 19 -12.26 1.37 13.46
N LYS A 20 -13.04 1.24 14.52
CA LYS A 20 -12.83 0.19 15.50
C LYS A 20 -13.06 -1.20 14.95
N GLY A 21 -13.87 -1.31 13.93
CA GLY A 21 -14.10 -2.60 13.27
C GLY A 21 -13.20 -2.84 12.08
N GLY A 22 -12.15 -2.04 11.93
CA GLY A 22 -11.27 -2.12 10.77
C GLY A 22 -10.30 -3.29 10.85
N ILE A 23 -9.17 -3.13 10.20
CA ILE A 23 -8.20 -4.21 10.08
C ILE A 23 -7.57 -4.51 11.43
N THR A 24 -7.60 -5.79 11.82
CA THR A 24 -6.92 -6.25 13.02
C THR A 24 -5.59 -6.87 12.62
N CYS A 25 -4.51 -6.46 13.27
CA CYS A 25 -3.21 -7.01 12.98
C CYS A 25 -3.18 -8.51 13.36
N PRO A 26 -2.90 -9.41 12.43
CA PRO A 26 -2.90 -10.84 12.71
C PRO A 26 -1.71 -11.27 13.56
N VAL A 27 -0.73 -10.41 13.78
CA VAL A 27 0.45 -10.74 14.56
C VAL A 27 0.28 -10.33 16.02
N CYS A 28 -0.16 -9.09 16.28
CA CYS A 28 -0.22 -8.58 17.65
C CYS A 28 -1.65 -8.21 18.09
N GLY A 29 -2.62 -8.27 17.20
CA GLY A 29 -4.01 -7.98 17.55
C GLY A 29 -4.34 -6.49 17.63
N GLU A 30 -3.43 -5.62 17.30
CA GLU A 30 -3.64 -4.19 17.39
C GLU A 30 -4.44 -3.67 16.19
N HIS A 31 -5.09 -2.52 16.36
CA HIS A 31 -5.89 -1.90 15.31
C HIS A 31 -5.31 -0.58 14.84
N LEU A 32 -4.12 -0.22 15.28
CA LEU A 32 -3.51 1.05 14.94
C LEU A 32 -2.59 0.87 13.73
N TRP A 33 -2.92 1.56 12.65
CA TRP A 33 -2.18 1.46 11.40
C TRP A 33 -1.65 2.81 10.98
N VAL A 34 -0.46 2.81 10.43
CA VAL A 34 0.14 4.00 9.84
C VAL A 34 0.07 3.86 8.33
N VAL A 35 -0.56 4.82 7.67
CA VAL A 35 -0.63 4.85 6.21
C VAL A 35 0.62 5.57 5.71
N ASN A 36 1.40 4.90 4.88
CA ASN A 36 2.55 5.53 4.27
C ASN A 36 2.07 6.39 3.11
N LYS A 37 2.36 7.68 3.16
CA LYS A 37 1.96 8.59 2.10
C LYS A 37 2.76 8.40 0.83
N GLU A 38 3.91 7.78 0.91
CA GLU A 38 4.74 7.54 -0.25
C GLU A 38 4.35 6.23 -0.89
N LEU A 39 4.06 6.28 -2.20
CA LEU A 39 3.75 5.08 -2.94
C LEU A 39 5.00 4.27 -3.14
N MET A 40 4.90 3.00 -2.84
CA MET A 40 5.96 2.04 -3.11
C MET A 40 5.57 1.22 -4.32
N GLU A 41 6.47 0.39 -4.80
CA GLU A 41 6.15 -0.50 -5.91
C GLU A 41 6.79 -1.86 -5.72
N LEU A 42 6.06 -2.89 -6.15
CA LEU A 42 6.58 -4.24 -6.19
C LEU A 42 6.93 -4.56 -7.63
N ARG A 43 8.06 -5.20 -7.83
CA ARG A 43 8.52 -5.57 -9.16
C ARG A 43 8.62 -7.08 -9.26
N ASN A 44 8.42 -7.59 -10.46
CA ASN A 44 8.63 -9.02 -10.66
C ASN A 44 10.10 -9.36 -10.43
N PHE A 45 10.33 -10.51 -9.81
CA PHE A 45 11.68 -11.00 -9.59
C PHE A 45 12.16 -11.72 -10.85
N ASN A 46 13.34 -11.37 -11.31
CA ASN A 46 13.90 -11.92 -12.53
C ASN A 46 15.31 -12.45 -12.26
N ASN A 47 15.36 -13.50 -11.46
CA ASN A 47 16.61 -14.21 -11.10
C ASN A 47 17.69 -13.28 -10.53
N GLY A 48 17.25 -12.29 -9.74
CA GLY A 48 18.17 -11.34 -9.13
C GLY A 48 18.53 -10.16 -9.98
N SER A 49 18.10 -10.14 -11.25
CA SER A 49 18.36 -9.01 -12.14
C SER A 49 17.27 -7.97 -12.02
N ILE A 50 17.65 -6.70 -12.16
CA ILE A 50 16.69 -5.62 -12.21
C ILE A 50 16.29 -5.41 -13.65
N VAL A 51 14.98 -5.54 -13.93
CA VAL A 51 14.46 -5.30 -15.27
C VAL A 51 13.86 -3.92 -15.29
N LEU A 52 14.33 -3.05 -16.16
CA LEU A 52 13.86 -1.68 -16.32
C LEU A 52 13.24 -1.51 -17.70
N GLY A 53 12.27 -0.61 -17.77
CA GLY A 53 11.61 -0.29 -19.04
C GLY A 53 10.63 -1.35 -19.48
N GLU A 54 10.59 -1.63 -20.77
CA GLU A 54 9.55 -2.48 -21.37
C GLU A 54 9.55 -3.89 -20.86
N GLY A 55 10.37 -4.48 -20.35
CA GLY A 55 10.31 -5.85 -19.84
C GLY A 55 9.89 -5.96 -18.41
N SER A 56 9.62 -4.84 -17.73
CA SER A 56 9.34 -4.88 -16.31
C SER A 56 7.84 -4.91 -16.02
N SER A 57 7.48 -5.66 -14.99
CA SER A 57 6.14 -5.62 -14.41
C SER A 57 6.23 -4.95 -13.06
N VAL A 58 5.44 -3.91 -12.86
CA VAL A 58 5.47 -3.11 -11.64
C VAL A 58 4.06 -2.98 -11.11
N MET A 59 3.89 -3.20 -9.81
CA MET A 59 2.61 -2.97 -9.16
C MET A 59 2.78 -1.85 -8.14
N PRO A 60 2.13 -0.69 -8.34
CA PRO A 60 2.16 0.34 -7.33
C PRO A 60 1.34 -0.10 -6.12
N VAL A 61 1.87 0.09 -4.93
CA VAL A 61 1.21 -0.35 -3.72
C VAL A 61 1.15 0.75 -2.69
N VAL A 62 0.04 0.75 -1.95
CA VAL A 62 -0.10 1.55 -0.74
C VAL A 62 0.29 0.65 0.41
N THR A 63 1.11 1.14 1.31
CA THR A 63 1.55 0.33 2.44
C THR A 63 0.95 0.84 3.74
N LEU A 64 0.49 -0.12 4.56
CA LEU A 64 0.04 0.14 5.91
C LEU A 64 0.94 -0.62 6.86
N SER A 65 1.44 0.05 7.87
CA SER A 65 2.28 -0.60 8.88
C SER A 65 1.57 -0.59 10.22
N CYS A 66 1.60 -1.73 10.91
CA CYS A 66 1.09 -1.80 12.27
C CYS A 66 1.98 -0.94 13.17
N ALA A 67 1.36 -0.03 13.91
CA ALA A 67 2.11 0.89 14.75
C ALA A 67 2.80 0.19 15.92
N LYS A 68 2.38 -1.02 16.25
CA LYS A 68 2.93 -1.74 17.39
C LYS A 68 4.02 -2.72 16.99
N CYS A 69 3.74 -3.63 16.07
CA CYS A 69 4.68 -4.70 15.74
C CYS A 69 5.40 -4.50 14.40
N GLY A 70 4.96 -3.55 13.60
CA GLY A 70 5.62 -3.26 12.34
C GLY A 70 5.18 -4.12 11.16
N LEU A 71 4.19 -5.00 11.34
CA LEU A 71 3.66 -5.76 10.20
C LEU A 71 3.21 -4.79 9.13
N THR A 72 3.65 -5.01 7.92
CA THR A 72 3.32 -4.13 6.80
C THR A 72 2.48 -4.87 5.78
N LEU A 73 1.35 -4.28 5.41
CA LEU A 73 0.45 -4.81 4.39
C LEU A 73 0.57 -3.99 3.13
N PHE A 74 0.44 -4.65 2.00
CA PHE A 74 0.49 -3.99 0.68
C PHE A 74 -0.87 -4.07 0.02
N PHE A 75 -1.35 -2.94 -0.50
CA PHE A 75 -2.60 -2.90 -1.24
C PHE A 75 -2.33 -2.34 -2.63
N ASN A 76 -2.91 -2.97 -3.65
CA ASN A 76 -2.75 -2.50 -5.02
C ASN A 76 -3.34 -1.10 -5.16
N ALA A 77 -2.51 -0.12 -5.49
CA ALA A 77 -2.95 1.27 -5.56
C ALA A 77 -3.92 1.52 -6.70
N LEU A 78 -3.82 0.73 -7.78
CA LEU A 78 -4.76 0.85 -8.89
C LEU A 78 -6.16 0.38 -8.47
N GLN A 79 -6.22 -0.72 -7.71
CA GLN A 79 -7.49 -1.23 -7.20
C GLN A 79 -8.14 -0.27 -6.21
N LEU A 80 -7.33 0.43 -5.43
CA LEU A 80 -7.85 1.42 -4.50
C LEU A 80 -8.30 2.71 -5.18
N GLY A 81 -7.89 2.91 -6.43
CA GLY A 81 -8.27 4.10 -7.15
C GLY A 81 -7.49 5.34 -6.78
N VAL A 82 -6.34 5.18 -6.13
CA VAL A 82 -5.51 6.33 -5.74
C VAL A 82 -4.49 6.69 -6.80
N VAL A 83 -4.28 5.84 -7.78
CA VAL A 83 -3.48 6.16 -8.96
C VAL A 83 -4.21 5.67 -10.19
N GLU A 84 -3.94 6.29 -11.32
CA GLU A 84 -4.53 5.88 -12.58
C GLU A 84 -3.54 5.04 -13.35
N LYS A 85 -4.08 4.06 -14.06
CA LYS A 85 -3.23 3.24 -14.90
C LYS A 85 -2.69 4.09 -16.03
N ASP A 86 -1.39 4.08 -16.19
CA ASP A 86 -0.73 4.77 -17.28
C ASP A 86 -0.91 3.99 -18.56
N LYS A 87 -1.16 4.70 -19.64
CA LYS A 87 -1.40 4.05 -20.93
C LYS A 87 -0.13 3.83 -21.70
#